data_3c1a4bb04c794d40f16c63d5dadeffd6
#
_entry.id   3c1a4bb04c794d40f16c63d5dadeffd6
#
_cell.length_a   1.000
_cell.length_b   1.000
_cell.length_c   1.000
_cell.angle_alpha   90.00
_cell.angle_beta   90.00
_cell.angle_gamma   90.00
#
_symmetry.space_group_name_H-M   'P 1'
#
loop_
_entity.id
_entity.type
_entity.pdbx_description
1 polymer ?
#
loop_
_entity_poly.entity_id
_entity_poly.type
_entity_poly.pdbx_seq_one_letter_code
_entity_poly.pdbx_strand_id
1 'polypeptide(L)'
;MTDHVSTYQVKRAWPRVAANGMTARLLLAFLATAGLFYVNIMPAIVSGLIDGLGFSRRDAGLVGSLNIYGAAVGAFLAIFLIKRISWRPVCAALLLTLITIDFLSMLIESALVMMSLRAVHGFVGGLLVGIAFAVIARTQYVHKTFGMLLLVQFGLGGLGVM
;
A
#
# COMPACT_ATOMS: atom_id res chain seq x y z
N MET A 1 -29.99 37.47 31.42
CA MET A 1 -29.84 37.59 29.98
C MET A 1 -28.41 37.28 29.68
N THR A 2 -28.11 35.99 29.53
CA THR A 2 -26.73 35.48 29.33
C THR A 2 -26.73 34.76 28.00
N ASP A 3 -26.13 35.43 27.01
CA ASP A 3 -25.95 34.94 25.66
C ASP A 3 -24.98 33.73 25.66
N HIS A 4 -25.52 32.54 25.40
CA HIS A 4 -24.74 31.37 25.07
C HIS A 4 -24.20 31.54 23.64
N VAL A 5 -22.94 32.02 23.52
CA VAL A 5 -22.18 31.97 22.28
C VAL A 5 -21.88 30.50 21.98
N SER A 6 -22.68 29.93 21.11
CA SER A 6 -22.45 28.60 20.54
C SER A 6 -21.19 28.67 19.67
N THR A 7 -20.08 28.15 20.20
CA THR A 7 -18.83 27.98 19.45
C THR A 7 -19.06 26.91 18.39
N TYR A 8 -19.37 27.31 17.16
CA TYR A 8 -19.39 26.43 16.00
C TYR A 8 -17.99 25.85 15.78
N GLN A 9 -17.76 24.66 16.26
CA GLN A 9 -16.63 23.83 15.90
C GLN A 9 -16.77 23.48 14.43
N VAL A 10 -16.05 24.19 13.56
CA VAL A 10 -15.89 23.81 12.15
C VAL A 10 -15.11 22.52 12.12
N LYS A 11 -15.79 21.39 12.25
CA LYS A 11 -15.22 20.07 11.95
C LYS A 11 -14.82 20.10 10.47
N ARG A 12 -13.53 20.20 10.18
CA ARG A 12 -12.98 19.96 8.84
C ARG A 12 -13.46 18.56 8.39
N ALA A 13 -14.56 18.56 7.66
CA ALA A 13 -15.12 17.34 7.10
C ALA A 13 -14.27 16.97 5.86
N TRP A 14 -13.43 15.96 5.97
CA TRP A 14 -12.84 15.30 4.82
C TRP A 14 -13.98 14.90 3.86
N PRO A 15 -13.78 15.02 2.54
CA PRO A 15 -14.79 14.59 1.57
C PRO A 15 -15.15 13.13 1.87
N ARG A 16 -16.44 12.89 2.13
CA ARG A 16 -16.95 11.56 2.50
C ARG A 16 -17.71 10.99 1.32
N VAL A 17 -17.26 9.85 0.85
CA VAL A 17 -18.00 9.02 -0.10
C VAL A 17 -18.95 8.11 0.68
N ALA A 18 -20.11 7.76 0.10
CA ALA A 18 -21.03 6.81 0.70
C ALA A 18 -20.29 5.49 1.01
N ALA A 19 -20.32 5.05 2.28
CA ALA A 19 -19.50 3.95 2.79
C ALA A 19 -19.69 2.63 2.02
N ASN A 20 -20.88 2.41 1.45
CA ASN A 20 -21.23 1.21 0.67
C ASN A 20 -21.33 1.47 -0.84
N GLY A 21 -20.91 2.67 -1.30
CA GLY A 21 -20.96 3.06 -2.70
C GLY A 21 -19.87 2.37 -3.54
N MET A 22 -20.07 2.34 -4.86
CA MET A 22 -19.09 1.83 -5.84
C MET A 22 -17.75 2.56 -5.71
N THR A 23 -17.78 3.87 -5.56
CA THR A 23 -16.58 4.72 -5.42
C THR A 23 -15.76 4.34 -4.18
N ALA A 24 -16.42 4.06 -3.04
CA ALA A 24 -15.70 3.65 -1.82
C ALA A 24 -15.00 2.30 -2.02
N ARG A 25 -15.64 1.35 -2.70
CA ARG A 25 -15.06 0.04 -3.02
C ARG A 25 -13.87 0.15 -3.97
N LEU A 26 -14.00 0.98 -5.02
CA LEU A 26 -12.91 1.28 -5.94
C LEU A 26 -11.70 1.89 -5.20
N LEU A 27 -11.92 2.91 -4.38
CA LEU A 27 -10.85 3.54 -3.61
C LEU A 27 -10.16 2.57 -2.65
N LEU A 28 -10.91 1.68 -1.99
CA LEU A 28 -10.33 0.65 -1.12
C LEU A 28 -9.57 -0.41 -1.93
N ALA A 29 -10.06 -0.77 -3.12
CA ALA A 29 -9.36 -1.68 -4.02
C ALA A 29 -8.03 -1.07 -4.50
N PHE A 30 -8.02 0.18 -4.93
CA PHE A 30 -6.79 0.89 -5.30
C PHE A 30 -5.82 1.03 -4.13
N LEU A 31 -6.33 1.35 -2.93
CA LEU A 31 -5.52 1.46 -1.72
C LEU A 31 -4.79 0.16 -1.39
N ALA A 32 -5.51 -0.96 -1.42
CA ALA A 32 -4.92 -2.28 -1.19
C ALA A 32 -3.96 -2.68 -2.31
N THR A 33 -4.32 -2.39 -3.57
CA THR A 33 -3.45 -2.67 -4.73
C THR A 33 -2.15 -1.89 -4.65
N ALA A 34 -2.15 -0.65 -4.19
CA ALA A 34 -0.93 0.15 -4.05
C ALA A 34 0.12 -0.54 -3.15
N GLY A 35 -0.31 -1.19 -2.06
CA GLY A 35 0.60 -1.94 -1.19
C GLY A 35 1.04 -3.30 -1.76
N LEU A 36 0.26 -3.88 -2.70
CA LEU A 36 0.54 -5.18 -3.34
C LEU A 36 1.17 -5.04 -4.74
N PHE A 37 1.25 -3.83 -5.28
CA PHE A 37 1.63 -3.60 -6.67
C PHE A 37 2.99 -4.22 -7.01
N TYR A 38 3.96 -4.06 -6.13
CA TYR A 38 5.31 -4.62 -6.29
C TYR A 38 5.32 -6.14 -6.44
N VAL A 39 4.45 -6.85 -5.73
CA VAL A 39 4.36 -8.32 -5.82
C VAL A 39 3.93 -8.74 -7.23
N ASN A 40 3.02 -7.98 -7.84
CA ASN A 40 2.51 -8.29 -9.18
C ASN A 40 3.55 -8.06 -10.29
N ILE A 41 4.36 -7.02 -10.16
CA ILE A 41 5.37 -6.66 -11.16
C ILE A 41 6.78 -7.16 -10.81
N MET A 42 6.90 -8.00 -9.76
CA MET A 42 8.19 -8.51 -9.27
C MET A 42 9.04 -9.17 -10.37
N PRO A 43 8.49 -10.00 -11.28
CA PRO A 43 9.30 -10.58 -12.35
C PRO A 43 9.94 -9.52 -13.24
N ALA A 44 9.21 -8.46 -13.58
CA ALA A 44 9.73 -7.34 -14.39
C ALA A 44 10.83 -6.57 -13.64
N ILE A 45 10.65 -6.36 -12.34
CA ILE A 45 11.65 -5.69 -11.49
C ILE A 45 12.93 -6.51 -11.43
N VAL A 46 12.83 -7.82 -11.18
CA VAL A 46 14.00 -8.72 -11.11
C VAL A 46 14.75 -8.71 -12.43
N SER A 47 14.05 -8.80 -13.57
CA SER A 47 14.70 -8.68 -14.89
C SER A 47 15.37 -7.32 -15.06
N GLY A 48 14.69 -6.22 -14.71
CA GLY A 48 15.26 -4.88 -14.79
C GLY A 48 16.51 -4.67 -13.93
N LEU A 49 16.56 -5.28 -12.73
CA LEU A 49 17.76 -5.25 -11.88
C LEU A 49 18.93 -6.00 -12.48
N ILE A 50 18.68 -7.13 -13.14
CA ILE A 50 19.71 -7.95 -13.79
C ILE A 50 20.21 -7.25 -15.07
N ASP A 51 19.28 -6.89 -15.96
CA ASP A 51 19.58 -6.41 -17.29
C ASP A 51 19.99 -4.92 -17.31
N GLY A 52 19.41 -4.12 -16.41
CA GLY A 52 19.63 -2.67 -16.33
C GLY A 52 20.75 -2.25 -15.38
N LEU A 53 20.83 -2.87 -14.20
CA LEU A 53 21.82 -2.52 -13.18
C LEU A 53 22.95 -3.56 -13.02
N GLY A 54 22.91 -4.65 -13.79
CA GLY A 54 23.93 -5.69 -13.74
C GLY A 54 23.97 -6.49 -12.42
N PHE A 55 22.87 -6.53 -11.69
CA PHE A 55 22.82 -7.32 -10.46
C PHE A 55 22.93 -8.81 -10.74
N SER A 56 23.58 -9.54 -9.85
CA SER A 56 23.57 -11.01 -9.94
C SER A 56 22.13 -11.53 -9.79
N ARG A 57 21.82 -12.68 -10.38
CA ARG A 57 20.51 -13.33 -10.22
C ARG A 57 20.16 -13.58 -8.75
N ARG A 58 21.19 -13.86 -7.93
CA ARG A 58 21.04 -14.01 -6.49
C ARG A 58 20.62 -12.72 -5.81
N ASP A 59 21.28 -11.61 -6.12
CA ASP A 59 21.00 -10.33 -5.48
C ASP A 59 19.63 -9.79 -5.90
N ALA A 60 19.29 -9.88 -7.17
CA ALA A 60 17.97 -9.50 -7.68
C ALA A 60 16.85 -10.36 -7.03
N GLY A 61 17.07 -11.67 -6.87
CA GLY A 61 16.15 -12.55 -6.16
C GLY A 61 16.01 -12.19 -4.67
N LEU A 62 17.11 -11.81 -4.01
CA LEU A 62 17.08 -11.36 -2.61
C LEU A 62 16.31 -10.04 -2.45
N VAL A 63 16.46 -9.10 -3.37
CA VAL A 63 15.66 -7.85 -3.39
C VAL A 63 14.16 -8.18 -3.38
N GLY A 64 13.72 -9.10 -4.24
CA GLY A 64 12.33 -9.54 -4.30
C GLY A 64 11.88 -10.22 -3.03
N SER A 65 12.68 -11.18 -2.53
CA SER A 65 12.36 -11.94 -1.32
C SER A 65 12.24 -11.05 -0.09
N LEU A 66 13.18 -10.11 0.10
CA LEU A 66 13.16 -9.19 1.23
C LEU A 66 11.96 -8.25 1.20
N ASN A 67 11.52 -7.83 0.01
CA ASN A 67 10.27 -7.08 -0.11
C ASN A 67 9.06 -7.89 0.38
N ILE A 68 8.96 -9.16 -0.03
CA ILE A 68 7.85 -10.04 0.38
C ILE A 68 7.90 -10.32 1.89
N TYR A 69 9.07 -10.61 2.46
CA TYR A 69 9.20 -10.80 3.90
C TYR A 69 8.85 -9.53 4.68
N GLY A 70 9.30 -8.38 4.23
CA GLY A 70 8.90 -7.09 4.79
C GLY A 70 7.38 -6.93 4.77
N ALA A 71 6.73 -7.23 3.63
CA ALA A 71 5.29 -7.13 3.48
C ALA A 71 4.53 -8.08 4.44
N ALA A 72 5.02 -9.30 4.61
CA ALA A 72 4.42 -10.25 5.56
C ALA A 72 4.47 -9.72 7.00
N VAL A 73 5.63 -9.20 7.44
CA VAL A 73 5.78 -8.59 8.77
C VAL A 73 4.88 -7.36 8.94
N GLY A 74 4.85 -6.48 7.94
CA GLY A 74 4.00 -5.29 7.94
C GLY A 74 2.52 -5.64 8.05
N ALA A 75 2.04 -6.59 7.22
CA ALA A 75 0.65 -7.03 7.24
C ALA A 75 0.27 -7.66 8.58
N PHE A 76 1.16 -8.44 9.18
CA PHE A 76 0.96 -9.01 10.51
C PHE A 76 0.82 -7.93 11.58
N LEU A 77 1.69 -6.94 11.58
CA LEU A 77 1.63 -5.83 12.54
C LEU A 77 0.38 -4.96 12.37
N ALA A 78 -0.14 -4.82 11.16
CA ALA A 78 -1.37 -4.08 10.91
C ALA A 78 -2.56 -4.61 11.73
N ILE A 79 -2.60 -5.92 12.03
CA ILE A 79 -3.66 -6.55 12.83
C ILE A 79 -3.77 -5.91 14.22
N PHE A 80 -2.63 -5.59 14.81
CA PHE A 80 -2.58 -4.99 16.16
C PHE A 80 -2.80 -3.47 16.11
N LEU A 81 -2.30 -2.81 15.07
CA LEU A 81 -2.38 -1.36 14.91
C LEU A 81 -3.80 -0.88 14.60
N ILE A 82 -4.56 -1.59 13.78
CA ILE A 82 -5.85 -1.13 13.24
C ILE A 82 -6.89 -0.78 14.33
N LYS A 83 -6.73 -1.32 15.52
CA LYS A 83 -7.61 -1.03 16.67
C LYS A 83 -7.27 0.28 17.37
N ARG A 84 -6.07 0.81 17.18
CA ARG A 84 -5.51 1.95 17.92
C ARG A 84 -5.30 3.20 17.06
N ILE A 85 -5.42 3.10 15.75
CA ILE A 85 -5.10 4.18 14.81
C ILE A 85 -6.32 4.65 14.01
N SER A 86 -6.30 5.92 13.62
CA SER A 86 -7.19 6.44 12.59
C SER A 86 -6.65 6.05 11.22
N TRP A 87 -7.24 5.05 10.57
CA TRP A 87 -6.73 4.43 9.36
C TRP A 87 -6.48 5.40 8.18
N ARG A 88 -7.33 6.44 8.02
CA ARG A 88 -7.24 7.37 6.87
C ARG A 88 -5.92 8.15 6.80
N PRO A 89 -5.53 8.93 7.83
CA PRO A 89 -4.27 9.66 7.79
C PRO A 89 -3.06 8.73 7.77
N VAL A 90 -3.15 7.56 8.43
CA VAL A 90 -2.08 6.57 8.41
C VAL A 90 -1.89 6.00 7.01
N CYS A 91 -2.98 5.61 6.31
CA CYS A 91 -2.86 5.16 4.92
C CYS A 91 -2.29 6.24 3.99
N ALA A 92 -2.66 7.51 4.17
CA ALA A 92 -2.09 8.61 3.39
C ALA A 92 -0.58 8.76 3.65
N ALA A 93 -0.15 8.67 4.91
CA ALA A 93 1.26 8.71 5.27
C ALA A 93 2.03 7.52 4.68
N LEU A 94 1.48 6.30 4.78
CA LEU A 94 2.09 5.10 4.20
C LEU A 94 2.22 5.20 2.68
N LEU A 95 1.21 5.70 1.98
CA LEU A 95 1.28 5.94 0.53
C LEU A 95 2.38 6.95 0.17
N LEU A 96 2.47 8.07 0.88
CA LEU A 96 3.53 9.05 0.67
C LEU A 96 4.91 8.44 0.92
N THR A 97 5.04 7.60 1.96
CA THR A 97 6.29 6.89 2.26
C THR A 97 6.66 5.93 1.12
N LEU A 98 5.70 5.15 0.57
CA LEU A 98 5.94 4.27 -0.57
C LEU A 98 6.44 5.05 -1.78
N ILE A 99 5.77 6.14 -2.15
CA ILE A 99 6.17 7.01 -3.25
C ILE A 99 7.59 7.55 -3.03
N THR A 100 7.90 8.00 -1.81
CA THR A 100 9.23 8.51 -1.48
C THR A 100 10.31 7.43 -1.63
N ILE A 101 10.04 6.21 -1.13
CA ILE A 101 10.97 5.09 -1.25
C ILE A 101 11.17 4.72 -2.73
N ASP A 102 10.12 4.75 -3.55
CA ASP A 102 10.23 4.45 -4.98
C ASP A 102 11.09 5.47 -5.71
N PHE A 103 10.93 6.76 -5.42
CA PHE A 103 11.81 7.80 -5.97
C PHE A 103 13.26 7.65 -5.50
N LEU A 104 13.48 7.35 -4.22
CA LEU A 104 14.83 7.10 -3.70
C LEU A 104 15.48 5.88 -4.36
N SER A 105 14.71 4.85 -4.68
CA SER A 105 15.23 3.64 -5.31
C SER A 105 15.79 3.86 -6.70
N MET A 106 15.36 4.92 -7.40
CA MET A 106 15.89 5.29 -8.71
C MET A 106 17.34 5.80 -8.66
N LEU A 107 17.79 6.21 -7.49
CA LEU A 107 19.15 6.74 -7.27
C LEU A 107 20.12 5.68 -6.72
N ILE A 108 19.67 4.43 -6.55
CA ILE A 108 20.44 3.39 -5.88
C ILE A 108 20.95 2.36 -6.91
N GLU A 109 22.27 2.25 -7.00
CA GLU A 109 22.96 1.26 -7.83
C GLU A 109 23.53 0.09 -7.01
N SER A 110 23.65 0.25 -5.68
CA SER A 110 24.19 -0.78 -4.78
C SER A 110 23.15 -1.85 -4.45
N ALA A 111 23.44 -3.12 -4.70
CA ALA A 111 22.56 -4.24 -4.40
C ALA A 111 22.19 -4.31 -2.91
N LEU A 112 23.16 -4.10 -2.01
CA LEU A 112 22.92 -4.16 -0.56
C LEU A 112 21.95 -3.05 -0.08
N VAL A 113 22.13 -1.84 -0.59
CA VAL A 113 21.25 -0.71 -0.26
C VAL A 113 19.87 -0.94 -0.83
N MET A 114 19.78 -1.45 -2.07
CA MET A 114 18.51 -1.80 -2.71
C MET A 114 17.76 -2.88 -1.91
N MET A 115 18.43 -3.93 -1.47
CA MET A 115 17.85 -4.98 -0.61
C MET A 115 17.24 -4.40 0.67
N SER A 116 17.99 -3.54 1.36
CA SER A 116 17.53 -2.90 2.60
C SER A 116 16.33 -1.99 2.35
N LEU A 117 16.38 -1.18 1.30
CA LEU A 117 15.29 -0.29 0.92
C LEU A 117 14.03 -1.06 0.56
N ARG A 118 14.17 -2.18 -0.15
CA ARG A 118 13.03 -3.02 -0.53
C ARG A 118 12.42 -3.79 0.63
N ALA A 119 13.20 -4.16 1.64
CA ALA A 119 12.67 -4.71 2.88
C ALA A 119 11.77 -3.67 3.60
N VAL A 120 12.22 -2.42 3.69
CA VAL A 120 11.44 -1.32 4.27
C VAL A 120 10.20 -1.01 3.43
N HIS A 121 10.36 -0.93 2.09
CA HIS A 121 9.24 -0.74 1.16
C HIS A 121 8.17 -1.82 1.34
N GLY A 122 8.59 -3.09 1.38
CA GLY A 122 7.68 -4.21 1.64
C GLY A 122 6.94 -4.06 2.96
N PHE A 123 7.65 -3.73 4.04
CA PHE A 123 7.06 -3.53 5.36
C PHE A 123 5.97 -2.44 5.36
N VAL A 124 6.24 -1.29 4.74
CA VAL A 124 5.29 -0.18 4.60
C VAL A 124 4.09 -0.61 3.74
N GLY A 125 4.35 -1.29 2.60
CA GLY A 125 3.31 -1.83 1.73
C GLY A 125 2.42 -2.85 2.44
N GLY A 126 3.03 -3.75 3.21
CA GLY A 126 2.33 -4.75 4.01
C GLY A 126 1.43 -4.13 5.08
N LEU A 127 1.92 -3.10 5.79
CA LEU A 127 1.09 -2.33 6.73
C LEU A 127 -0.14 -1.73 6.03
N LEU A 128 0.06 -1.12 4.86
CA LEU A 128 -1.00 -0.51 4.07
C LEU A 128 -2.04 -1.54 3.66
N VAL A 129 -1.61 -2.70 3.14
CA VAL A 129 -2.48 -3.82 2.74
C VAL A 129 -3.26 -4.37 3.92
N GLY A 130 -2.60 -4.63 5.04
CA GLY A 130 -3.23 -5.16 6.24
C GLY A 130 -4.31 -4.21 6.78
N ILE A 131 -4.05 -2.90 6.80
CA ILE A 131 -5.03 -1.88 7.18
C ILE A 131 -6.19 -1.85 6.16
N ALA A 132 -5.90 -1.85 4.86
CA ALA A 132 -6.91 -1.83 3.81
C ALA A 132 -7.82 -3.07 3.90
N PHE A 133 -7.27 -4.26 4.09
CA PHE A 133 -8.03 -5.50 4.26
C PHE A 133 -8.91 -5.47 5.50
N ALA A 134 -8.40 -4.95 6.62
CA ALA A 134 -9.18 -4.81 7.83
C ALA A 134 -10.35 -3.80 7.67
N VAL A 135 -10.17 -2.76 6.86
CA VAL A 135 -11.25 -1.81 6.52
C VAL A 135 -12.25 -2.47 5.57
N ILE A 136 -11.80 -3.18 4.53
CA ILE A 136 -12.67 -3.92 3.60
C ILE A 136 -13.53 -4.93 4.36
N ALA A 137 -12.94 -5.69 5.29
CA ALA A 137 -13.63 -6.68 6.10
C ALA A 137 -14.79 -6.11 6.96
N ARG A 138 -14.78 -4.80 7.20
CA ARG A 138 -15.85 -4.10 7.94
C ARG A 138 -16.93 -3.50 7.02
N THR A 139 -16.81 -3.63 5.70
CA THR A 139 -17.79 -3.13 4.74
C THR A 139 -18.98 -4.11 4.61
N GLN A 140 -20.15 -3.60 4.24
CA GLN A 140 -21.35 -4.43 4.05
C GLN A 140 -21.21 -5.44 2.89
N TYR A 141 -20.41 -5.13 1.88
CA TYR A 141 -20.24 -5.94 0.67
C TYR A 141 -18.81 -6.43 0.51
N VAL A 142 -18.32 -7.16 1.51
CA VAL A 142 -16.93 -7.65 1.58
C VAL A 142 -16.52 -8.39 0.32
N HIS A 143 -17.32 -9.38 -0.12
CA HIS A 143 -16.99 -10.21 -1.30
C HIS A 143 -16.89 -9.37 -2.60
N LYS A 144 -17.81 -8.40 -2.77
CA LYS A 144 -17.77 -7.51 -3.95
C LYS A 144 -16.56 -6.60 -3.94
N THR A 145 -16.15 -6.15 -2.76
CA THR A 145 -14.97 -5.28 -2.60
C THR A 145 -13.67 -6.05 -2.84
N PHE A 146 -13.56 -7.28 -2.34
CA PHE A 146 -12.42 -8.15 -2.65
C PHE A 146 -12.39 -8.57 -4.13
N GLY A 147 -13.55 -8.88 -4.73
CA GLY A 147 -13.62 -9.16 -6.18
C GLY A 147 -13.13 -7.97 -7.02
N MET A 148 -13.49 -6.73 -6.63
CA MET A 148 -13.00 -5.52 -7.29
C MET A 148 -11.51 -5.28 -7.05
N LEU A 149 -11.01 -5.59 -5.85
CA LEU A 149 -9.57 -5.56 -5.56
C LEU A 149 -8.80 -6.47 -6.51
N LEU A 150 -9.22 -7.72 -6.66
CA LEU A 150 -8.55 -8.67 -7.55
C LEU A 150 -8.57 -8.20 -9.01
N LEU A 151 -9.70 -7.64 -9.47
CA LEU A 151 -9.82 -7.10 -10.81
C LEU A 151 -8.87 -5.92 -11.04
N VAL A 152 -8.80 -4.99 -10.10
CA VAL A 152 -7.88 -3.83 -10.17
C VAL A 152 -6.42 -4.30 -10.08
N GLN A 153 -6.11 -5.19 -9.15
CA GLN A 153 -4.77 -5.69 -8.90
C GLN A 153 -4.19 -6.43 -10.11
N PHE A 154 -4.92 -7.41 -10.64
CA PHE A 154 -4.45 -8.17 -11.79
C PHE A 154 -4.55 -7.38 -13.09
N GLY A 155 -5.54 -6.50 -13.24
CA GLY A 155 -5.65 -5.60 -14.37
C GLY A 155 -4.46 -4.65 -14.47
N LEU A 156 -4.12 -3.97 -13.39
CA LEU A 156 -2.95 -3.08 -13.33
C LEU A 156 -1.62 -3.85 -13.40
N GLY A 157 -1.54 -5.02 -12.74
CA GLY A 157 -0.36 -5.87 -12.80
C GLY A 157 -0.07 -6.35 -14.23
N GLY A 158 -1.11 -6.76 -14.96
CA GLY A 158 -0.98 -7.16 -16.38
C GLY A 158 -0.51 -6.01 -17.27
N LEU A 159 -1.03 -4.80 -17.07
CA LEU A 159 -0.58 -3.60 -17.81
C LEU A 159 0.85 -3.19 -17.45
N GLY A 160 1.30 -3.44 -16.23
CA GLY A 160 2.65 -3.07 -15.77
C GLY A 160 3.76 -4.01 -16.24
N VAL A 161 3.41 -5.15 -16.86
CA VAL A 161 4.35 -6.17 -17.35
C VAL A 161 4.39 -6.22 -18.90
N MET A 162 3.48 -5.51 -19.59
CA MET A 162 3.48 -5.32 -21.04
C MET A 162 4.47 -4.24 -21.46
#